data_8c0522c4a051c281dfc2abf4a83cd606
#
_entry.id   8c0522c4a051c281dfc2abf4a83cd606
#
_cell.length_a   1.000
_cell.length_b   1.000
_cell.length_c   1.000
_cell.angle_alpha   90.00
_cell.angle_beta   90.00
_cell.angle_gamma   90.00
#
_symmetry.space_group_name_H-M   'P 1'
#
loop_
_entity.id
_entity.type
_entity.pdbx_description
1 polymer ?
#
loop_
_entity_poly.entity_id
_entity_poly.type
_entity_poly.pdbx_seq_one_letter_code
_entity_poly.pdbx_strand_id
1 'polypeptide(L)'
;MDQARRPDDRDEAALLRAARAGDADAFAQIYRLHAPAIHSLVLRLSGSVETAEDITQDTFLKAMRFLPGLRAELPLRAWLKRTASNA
;
A
#
# COMPACT_ATOMS: atom_id res chain seq x y z
N MET A 1 -22.61 15.93 -2.78
CA MET A 1 -22.13 15.68 -2.45
C MET A 1 -21.29 14.75 -2.64
N ASP A 2 -20.41 14.65 -2.44
CA ASP A 2 -19.56 13.88 -2.68
C ASP A 2 -19.34 12.91 -1.77
N GLN A 3 -20.16 12.66 -0.99
CA GLN A 3 -19.97 11.73 -0.09
C GLN A 3 -19.82 10.46 -0.73
N ALA A 4 -20.25 10.30 -1.83
CA ALA A 4 -20.04 9.05 -2.49
C ALA A 4 -18.63 8.87 -2.96
N ARG A 5 -17.81 9.91 -2.83
CA ARG A 5 -16.49 9.81 -3.32
C ARG A 5 -15.68 8.90 -2.46
N ARG A 6 -15.07 7.91 -3.03
CA ARG A 6 -14.21 7.03 -2.31
C ARG A 6 -12.80 7.36 -2.61
N PRO A 7 -11.87 6.92 -1.79
CA PRO A 7 -10.46 7.09 -2.12
C PRO A 7 -10.21 6.39 -3.44
N ASP A 8 -9.93 7.14 -4.46
CA ASP A 8 -9.67 6.58 -5.75
C ASP A 8 -8.36 7.14 -6.22
N ASP A 9 -8.09 7.04 -7.50
CA ASP A 9 -6.81 7.43 -8.03
C ASP A 9 -6.43 8.83 -7.69
N ARG A 10 -7.37 9.76 -7.75
CA ARG A 10 -7.05 11.12 -7.48
C ARG A 10 -6.76 11.34 -6.03
N ASP A 11 -7.58 10.74 -5.16
CA ASP A 11 -7.35 10.84 -3.74
C ASP A 11 -6.07 10.12 -3.37
N GLU A 12 -5.78 9.02 -4.03
CA GLU A 12 -4.57 8.28 -3.75
C GLU A 12 -3.34 9.09 -4.09
N ALA A 13 -3.37 9.86 -5.17
CA ALA A 13 -2.24 10.70 -5.51
C ALA A 13 -1.98 11.73 -4.42
N ALA A 14 -3.03 12.29 -3.87
CA ALA A 14 -2.88 13.25 -2.78
C ALA A 14 -2.35 12.58 -1.53
N LEU A 15 -2.84 11.37 -1.22
CA LEU A 15 -2.34 10.63 -0.08
C LEU A 15 -0.87 10.27 -0.23
N LEU A 16 -0.48 9.90 -1.44
CA LEU A 16 0.92 9.58 -1.68
C LEU A 16 1.81 10.77 -1.46
N ARG A 17 1.40 11.93 -1.96
CA ARG A 17 2.20 13.12 -1.76
C ARG A 17 2.35 13.45 -0.29
N ALA A 18 1.25 13.33 0.48
CA ALA A 18 1.30 13.62 1.90
C ALA A 18 2.15 12.60 2.63
N ALA A 19 2.01 11.33 2.30
CA ALA A 19 2.79 10.28 2.96
C ALA A 19 4.28 10.45 2.66
N ARG A 20 4.60 10.84 1.45
CA ARG A 20 6.00 11.06 1.08
C ARG A 20 6.60 12.22 1.84
N ALA A 21 5.75 13.14 2.27
CA ALA A 21 6.22 14.26 3.06
C ALA A 21 6.23 13.93 4.55
N GLY A 22 5.86 12.73 4.93
CA GLY A 22 5.93 12.31 6.32
C GLY A 22 4.63 12.30 7.08
N ASP A 23 3.49 12.43 6.37
CA ASP A 23 2.19 12.46 7.03
C ASP A 23 1.77 11.04 7.40
N ALA A 24 1.80 10.71 8.68
CA ALA A 24 1.48 9.37 9.14
C ALA A 24 0.03 9.00 8.90
N ASP A 25 -0.88 9.98 8.99
CA ASP A 25 -2.29 9.69 8.75
C ASP A 25 -2.51 9.32 7.30
N ALA A 26 -1.83 10.01 6.38
CA ALA A 26 -1.94 9.68 4.98
C ALA A 26 -1.43 8.27 4.72
N PHE A 27 -0.32 7.91 5.36
CA PHE A 27 0.21 6.57 5.17
C PHE A 27 -0.75 5.52 5.72
N ALA A 28 -1.39 5.80 6.85
CA ALA A 28 -2.36 4.87 7.43
C ALA A 28 -3.53 4.65 6.47
N GLN A 29 -3.96 5.69 5.79
CA GLN A 29 -5.02 5.53 4.82
C GLN A 29 -4.58 4.71 3.62
N ILE A 30 -3.35 4.89 3.17
CA ILE A 30 -2.80 4.07 2.10
C ILE A 30 -2.77 2.61 2.52
N TYR A 31 -2.38 2.36 3.75
CA TYR A 31 -2.35 1.00 4.26
C TYR A 31 -3.75 0.39 4.20
N ARG A 32 -4.76 1.11 4.68
CA ARG A 32 -6.11 0.58 4.68
C ARG A 32 -6.65 0.33 3.28
N LEU A 33 -6.21 1.14 2.32
CA LEU A 33 -6.66 0.96 0.95
C LEU A 33 -6.06 -0.27 0.30
N HIS A 34 -4.83 -0.56 0.59
CA HIS A 34 -4.11 -1.59 -0.17
C HIS A 34 -3.84 -2.88 0.58
N ALA A 35 -3.80 -2.84 1.91
CA ALA A 35 -3.43 -4.03 2.66
C ALA A 35 -4.33 -5.24 2.38
N PRO A 36 -5.65 -5.08 2.23
CA PRO A 36 -6.48 -6.26 1.95
C PRO A 36 -6.09 -6.94 0.65
N ALA A 37 -5.76 -6.18 -0.39
CA ALA A 37 -5.38 -6.78 -1.66
C ALA A 37 -4.04 -7.48 -1.56
N ILE A 38 -3.11 -6.89 -0.83
CA ILE A 38 -1.80 -7.50 -0.67
C ILE A 38 -1.91 -8.76 0.19
N HIS A 39 -2.67 -8.69 1.27
CA HIS A 39 -2.89 -9.84 2.14
C HIS A 39 -3.50 -11.00 1.34
N SER A 40 -4.52 -10.72 0.54
CA SER A 40 -5.17 -11.76 -0.25
C SER A 40 -4.20 -12.38 -1.25
N LEU A 41 -3.37 -11.58 -1.87
CA LEU A 41 -2.40 -12.09 -2.81
C LEU A 41 -1.42 -13.03 -2.12
N VAL A 42 -0.86 -12.60 -1.00
CA VAL A 42 0.13 -13.42 -0.33
C VAL A 42 -0.51 -14.67 0.27
N LEU A 43 -1.76 -14.55 0.74
CA LEU A 43 -2.44 -15.71 1.27
C LEU A 43 -2.62 -16.77 0.17
N ARG A 44 -2.97 -16.34 -1.04
CA ARG A 44 -3.12 -17.29 -2.13
C ARG A 44 -1.78 -17.93 -2.51
N LEU A 45 -0.71 -17.16 -2.43
CA LEU A 45 0.60 -17.68 -2.81
C LEU A 45 1.19 -18.59 -1.74
N SER A 46 0.97 -18.28 -0.48
CA SER A 46 1.62 -19.01 0.60
C SER A 46 0.74 -20.06 1.27
N GLY A 47 -0.57 -19.85 1.24
CA GLY A 47 -1.48 -20.75 1.92
C GLY A 47 -1.45 -20.61 3.42
N SER A 48 -0.84 -19.56 3.95
CA SER A 48 -0.68 -19.39 5.39
C SER A 48 -1.12 -18.00 5.81
N VAL A 49 -2.06 -17.92 6.73
CA VAL A 49 -2.53 -16.65 7.23
C VAL A 49 -1.40 -15.90 7.94
N GLU A 50 -0.60 -16.61 8.71
CA GLU A 50 0.50 -15.97 9.42
C GLU A 50 1.52 -15.39 8.46
N THR A 51 1.86 -16.15 7.44
CA THR A 51 2.79 -15.67 6.44
C THR A 51 2.23 -14.45 5.73
N ALA A 52 0.93 -14.49 5.40
CA ALA A 52 0.32 -13.37 4.70
C ALA A 52 0.36 -12.11 5.55
N GLU A 53 0.13 -12.23 6.85
CA GLU A 53 0.17 -11.08 7.73
C GLU A 53 1.59 -10.53 7.85
N ASP A 54 2.56 -11.41 7.99
CA ASP A 54 3.94 -10.97 8.14
C ASP A 54 4.45 -10.29 6.89
N ILE A 55 4.17 -10.86 5.73
CA ILE A 55 4.66 -10.28 4.49
C ILE A 55 3.93 -8.99 4.17
N THR A 56 2.63 -8.92 4.48
CA THR A 56 1.89 -7.68 4.26
C THR A 56 2.48 -6.57 5.10
N GLN A 57 2.70 -6.83 6.38
CA GLN A 57 3.30 -5.84 7.25
C GLN A 57 4.67 -5.42 6.76
N ASP A 58 5.50 -6.38 6.41
CA ASP A 58 6.85 -6.08 5.93
C ASP A 58 6.82 -5.25 4.66
N THR A 59 5.88 -5.56 3.77
CA THR A 59 5.75 -4.81 2.52
C THR A 59 5.45 -3.35 2.79
N PHE A 60 4.56 -3.08 3.75
CA PHE A 60 4.22 -1.69 4.05
C PHE A 60 5.30 -0.99 4.85
N LEU A 61 6.08 -1.72 5.64
CA LEU A 61 7.24 -1.12 6.28
C LEU A 61 8.26 -0.70 5.23
N LYS A 62 8.45 -1.53 4.22
CA LYS A 62 9.34 -1.18 3.12
C LYS A 62 8.78 0.01 2.35
N ALA A 63 7.46 0.05 2.16
CA ALA A 63 6.85 1.18 1.47
C ALA A 63 7.10 2.47 2.24
N MET A 64 6.94 2.44 3.55
CA MET A 64 7.16 3.62 4.36
C MET A 64 8.60 4.11 4.21
N ARG A 65 9.55 3.19 4.17
CA ARG A 65 10.95 3.55 4.06
C ARG A 65 11.30 4.09 2.67
N PHE A 66 10.76 3.47 1.62
CA PHE A 66 11.16 3.85 0.28
C PHE A 66 10.22 4.82 -0.41
N LEU A 67 9.06 5.07 0.17
CA LEU A 67 8.07 5.91 -0.46
C LEU A 67 8.59 7.27 -0.87
N PRO A 68 9.38 7.96 -0.04
CA PRO A 68 9.85 9.28 -0.44
C PRO A 68 10.64 9.28 -1.74
N GLY A 69 11.25 8.16 -2.08
CA GLY A 69 12.03 8.09 -3.31
C GLY A 69 11.32 7.45 -4.47
N LEU A 70 10.06 7.03 -4.28
CA LEU A 70 9.34 6.39 -5.35
C LEU A 70 8.89 7.39 -6.39
N ARG A 71 8.93 6.97 -7.65
CA ARG A 71 8.49 7.85 -8.69
C ARG A 71 7.00 7.92 -8.71
N ALA A 72 6.48 9.10 -8.98
CA ALA A 72 5.05 9.30 -8.93
C ALA A 72 4.32 8.52 -10.00
N GLU A 73 4.98 8.23 -11.10
CA GLU A 73 4.31 7.57 -12.18
C GLU A 73 4.15 6.07 -11.97
N LEU A 74 4.77 5.52 -10.94
CA LEU A 74 4.60 4.09 -10.69
C LEU A 74 3.31 3.84 -9.91
N PRO A 75 2.44 2.97 -10.39
CA PRO A 75 1.25 2.62 -9.63
C PRO A 75 1.64 1.97 -8.32
N LEU A 76 1.18 2.52 -7.22
CA LEU A 76 1.58 2.02 -5.92
C LEU A 76 1.18 0.57 -5.72
N ARG A 77 -0.04 0.21 -6.15
CA ARG A 77 -0.48 -1.17 -5.92
C ARG A 77 0.41 -2.15 -6.65
N ALA A 78 0.86 -1.80 -7.85
CA ALA A 78 1.75 -2.70 -8.59
C ALA A 78 3.07 -2.87 -7.87
N TRP A 79 3.61 -1.79 -7.31
CA TRP A 79 4.84 -1.85 -6.55
C TRP A 79 4.68 -2.73 -5.31
N LEU A 80 3.55 -2.54 -4.61
CA LEU A 80 3.29 -3.32 -3.41
C LEU A 80 3.16 -4.80 -3.73
N LYS A 81 2.42 -5.11 -4.79
CA LYS A 81 2.24 -6.51 -5.16
C LYS A 81 3.54 -7.16 -5.56
N ARG A 82 4.36 -6.44 -6.30
CA ARG A 82 5.65 -6.99 -6.70
C ARG A 82 6.54 -7.21 -5.51
N THR A 83 6.59 -6.24 -4.60
CA THR A 83 7.42 -6.34 -3.42
C THR A 83 6.98 -7.51 -2.55
N ALA A 84 5.67 -7.66 -2.37
CA ALA A 84 5.15 -8.76 -1.56
C ALA A 84 5.41 -10.11 -2.21
N SER A 85 5.28 -10.18 -3.52
CA SER A 85 5.47 -11.44 -4.23
C SER A 85 6.92 -11.90 -4.21
N ASN A 86 7.84 -10.96 -4.09
CA ASN A 86 9.25 -11.29 -4.06
C ASN A 86 9.80 -11.49 -2.65
N ALA A 87 8.94 -11.42 -1.67
CA ALA A 87 9.39 -11.57 -0.29
C ALA A 87 9.71 -13.02 0.08
#